data_637d1d0d170c90d134b5bb7b011e7961
#
_entry.id   637d1d0d170c90d134b5bb7b011e7961
#
_cell.length_a   1.000
_cell.length_b   1.000
_cell.length_c   1.000
_cell.angle_alpha   90.00
_cell.angle_beta   90.00
_cell.angle_gamma   90.00
#
_symmetry.space_group_name_H-M   'P 1'
#
loop_
_entity.id
_entity.type
_entity.pdbx_description
1 polymer ?
#
loop_
_entity_poly.entity_id
_entity_poly.type
_entity_poly.pdbx_seq_one_letter_code
_entity_poly.pdbx_strand_id
1 'polypeptide(L)'
;MKPYEIVKDIFIVGGPEITDSRDGCIYLLNFGELILIDTGAGWSVEKMIHNVQSLGLDCKNLNKVLLTHCHIDHIGGVPALKKGFGPQIYIHQLDAAPLENGDQVLTAATWYQTNFPPTPLDVKFSLSEEVLEIGEQKIYWVPLKINDIYYQPIPI
;
A
#
# COMPACT_ATOMS: atom_id res chain seq x y z
N MET A 1 -11.03 -10.24 -12.62
CA MET A 1 -11.64 -10.96 -11.47
C MET A 1 -12.42 -9.96 -10.61
N LYS A 2 -13.35 -10.40 -9.73
CA LYS A 2 -14.05 -9.53 -8.75
C LYS A 2 -13.29 -9.56 -7.42
N PRO A 3 -13.45 -8.54 -6.54
CA PRO A 3 -12.92 -8.61 -5.18
C PRO A 3 -13.61 -9.75 -4.41
N TYR A 4 -12.91 -10.36 -3.46
CA TYR A 4 -13.47 -11.43 -2.64
C TYR A 4 -12.78 -11.51 -1.27
N GLU A 5 -13.46 -12.12 -0.32
CA GLU A 5 -12.92 -12.43 0.99
C GLU A 5 -12.02 -13.68 0.89
N ILE A 6 -10.76 -13.55 1.32
CA ILE A 6 -9.77 -14.65 1.31
C ILE A 6 -9.97 -15.51 2.56
N VAL A 7 -10.09 -14.86 3.68
CA VAL A 7 -10.36 -15.41 5.01
C VAL A 7 -11.12 -14.35 5.78
N LYS A 8 -11.82 -14.72 6.84
CA LYS A 8 -12.66 -13.81 7.60
C LYS A 8 -12.00 -12.45 7.83
N ASP A 9 -12.69 -11.39 7.43
CA ASP A 9 -12.29 -9.98 7.55
C ASP A 9 -11.03 -9.57 6.77
N ILE A 10 -10.53 -10.44 5.85
CA ILE A 10 -9.39 -10.14 4.97
C ILE A 10 -9.81 -10.36 3.51
N PHE A 11 -9.70 -9.32 2.70
CA PHE A 11 -10.16 -9.28 1.31
C PHE A 11 -9.01 -8.95 0.37
N ILE A 12 -9.10 -9.42 -0.89
CA ILE A 12 -8.33 -8.88 -1.99
C ILE A 12 -9.24 -7.94 -2.79
N VAL A 13 -8.83 -6.67 -2.90
CA VAL A 13 -9.63 -5.61 -3.51
C VAL A 13 -9.00 -5.02 -4.77
N GLY A 14 -7.72 -5.36 -5.04
CA GLY A 14 -7.00 -4.94 -6.23
C GLY A 14 -5.86 -5.87 -6.59
N GLY A 15 -5.29 -5.66 -7.76
CA GLY A 15 -4.18 -6.45 -8.31
C GLY A 15 -4.35 -6.68 -9.82
N PRO A 16 -3.40 -7.37 -10.48
CA PRO A 16 -3.34 -7.49 -11.94
C PRO A 16 -4.64 -8.00 -12.59
N GLU A 17 -5.31 -8.95 -11.95
CA GLU A 17 -6.55 -9.56 -12.45
C GLU A 17 -7.83 -8.88 -11.95
N ILE A 18 -7.72 -7.96 -10.97
CA ILE A 18 -8.87 -7.39 -10.27
C ILE A 18 -9.07 -5.92 -10.65
N THR A 19 -7.99 -5.13 -10.65
CA THR A 19 -8.05 -3.70 -10.94
C THR A 19 -7.35 -3.34 -12.25
N ASP A 20 -6.04 -3.32 -12.29
CA ASP A 20 -5.24 -2.98 -13.48
C ASP A 20 -4.01 -3.89 -13.53
N SER A 21 -3.59 -4.28 -14.74
CA SER A 21 -2.46 -5.20 -14.94
C SER A 21 -1.11 -4.67 -14.39
N ARG A 22 -1.04 -3.38 -14.09
CA ARG A 22 0.12 -2.69 -13.51
C ARG A 22 0.11 -2.65 -11.99
N ASP A 23 -0.99 -3.04 -11.35
CA ASP A 23 -1.10 -3.01 -9.89
C ASP A 23 -0.41 -4.21 -9.25
N GLY A 24 0.32 -4.00 -8.16
CA GLY A 24 0.57 -5.02 -7.16
C GLY A 24 -0.74 -5.44 -6.48
N CYS A 25 -0.73 -6.55 -5.75
CA CYS A 25 -1.91 -6.98 -5.00
C CYS A 25 -2.25 -5.98 -3.90
N ILE A 26 -3.55 -5.69 -3.76
CA ILE A 26 -4.08 -4.77 -2.75
C ILE A 26 -5.00 -5.56 -1.85
N TYR A 27 -4.63 -5.64 -0.56
CA TYR A 27 -5.45 -6.32 0.43
C TYR A 27 -6.16 -5.31 1.33
N LEU A 28 -7.37 -5.66 1.77
CA LEU A 28 -8.15 -4.88 2.73
C LEU A 28 -8.41 -5.73 3.97
N LEU A 29 -8.12 -5.17 5.14
CA LEU A 29 -8.43 -5.75 6.43
C LEU A 29 -9.57 -4.96 7.06
N ASN A 30 -10.57 -5.66 7.61
CA ASN A 30 -11.70 -5.08 8.33
C ASN A 30 -11.66 -5.50 9.80
N PHE A 31 -10.85 -4.82 10.60
CA PHE A 31 -10.61 -5.13 12.02
C PHE A 31 -11.27 -4.08 12.95
N GLY A 32 -12.51 -3.68 12.63
CA GLY A 32 -13.21 -2.58 13.32
C GLY A 32 -12.89 -1.20 12.71
N GLU A 33 -11.80 -1.11 11.99
CA GLU A 33 -11.44 -0.05 11.05
C GLU A 33 -10.94 -0.69 9.76
N LEU A 34 -10.95 0.06 8.66
CA LEU A 34 -10.40 -0.44 7.41
C LEU A 34 -8.91 -0.11 7.29
N ILE A 35 -8.14 -1.09 6.89
CA ILE A 35 -6.69 -1.01 6.68
C ILE A 35 -6.37 -1.57 5.31
N LEU A 36 -5.72 -0.78 4.45
CA LEU A 36 -5.18 -1.30 3.20
C LEU A 36 -3.73 -1.76 3.38
N ILE A 37 -3.40 -2.85 2.72
CA ILE A 37 -2.01 -3.26 2.46
C ILE A 37 -1.74 -2.98 0.99
N ASP A 38 -0.86 -2.02 0.71
CA ASP A 38 -0.56 -1.47 -0.60
C ASP A 38 -1.76 -0.78 -1.29
N THR A 39 -1.51 -0.12 -2.42
CA THR A 39 -2.48 0.78 -3.06
C THR A 39 -2.51 0.69 -4.58
N GLY A 40 -1.75 -0.24 -5.18
CA GLY A 40 -1.60 -0.33 -6.62
C GLY A 40 -0.81 0.82 -7.24
N ALA A 41 -0.78 0.85 -8.57
CA ALA A 41 0.01 1.81 -9.35
C ALA A 41 -0.63 3.20 -9.50
N GLY A 42 -1.84 3.39 -8.94
CA GLY A 42 -2.52 4.69 -8.87
C GLY A 42 -3.57 4.94 -9.94
N TRP A 43 -3.53 4.24 -11.08
CA TRP A 43 -4.54 4.44 -12.13
C TRP A 43 -5.91 3.84 -11.82
N SER A 44 -5.95 2.89 -10.93
CA SER A 44 -7.13 2.07 -10.62
C SER A 44 -7.76 2.38 -9.26
N VAL A 45 -7.38 3.48 -8.61
CA VAL A 45 -7.87 3.83 -7.27
C VAL A 45 -9.39 3.89 -7.21
N GLU A 46 -10.06 4.48 -8.19
CA GLU A 46 -11.53 4.53 -8.23
C GLU A 46 -12.15 3.14 -8.33
N LYS A 47 -11.55 2.25 -9.12
CA LYS A 47 -12.00 0.86 -9.24
C LYS A 47 -11.79 0.09 -7.94
N MET A 48 -10.67 0.29 -7.27
CA MET A 48 -10.39 -0.29 -5.96
C MET A 48 -11.40 0.21 -4.92
N ILE A 49 -11.72 1.51 -4.88
CA ILE A 49 -12.77 2.08 -4.02
C ILE A 49 -14.13 1.43 -4.30
N HIS A 50 -14.51 1.30 -5.58
CA HIS A 50 -15.75 0.63 -5.98
C HIS A 50 -15.76 -0.84 -5.52
N ASN A 51 -14.63 -1.54 -5.61
CA ASN A 51 -14.50 -2.91 -5.14
C ASN A 51 -14.74 -3.02 -3.62
N VAL A 52 -14.18 -2.11 -2.82
CA VAL A 52 -14.44 -2.03 -1.37
C VAL A 52 -15.93 -1.83 -1.10
N GLN A 53 -16.56 -0.90 -1.80
CA GLN A 53 -18.00 -0.62 -1.66
C GLN A 53 -18.86 -1.82 -2.05
N SER A 54 -18.47 -2.57 -3.08
CA SER A 54 -19.20 -3.78 -3.53
C SER A 54 -19.19 -4.92 -2.50
N LEU A 55 -18.25 -4.88 -1.57
CA LEU A 55 -18.18 -5.78 -0.41
C LEU A 55 -19.05 -5.29 0.79
N GLY A 56 -19.77 -4.17 0.62
CA GLY A 56 -20.59 -3.57 1.68
C GLY A 56 -19.79 -2.75 2.68
N LEU A 57 -18.54 -2.40 2.37
CA LEU A 57 -17.64 -1.63 3.23
C LEU A 57 -17.56 -0.17 2.77
N ASP A 58 -17.37 0.76 3.71
CA ASP A 58 -17.29 2.21 3.41
C ASP A 58 -15.85 2.70 3.58
N CYS A 59 -15.25 3.18 2.48
CA CYS A 59 -13.90 3.76 2.47
C CYS A 59 -13.72 4.98 3.40
N LYS A 60 -14.79 5.59 3.90
CA LYS A 60 -14.70 6.61 4.95
C LYS A 60 -14.11 6.07 6.25
N ASN A 61 -14.16 4.76 6.45
CA ASN A 61 -13.57 4.08 7.59
C ASN A 61 -12.11 3.62 7.32
N LEU A 62 -11.53 4.03 6.19
CA LEU A 62 -10.13 3.75 5.87
C LEU A 62 -9.22 4.63 6.74
N ASN A 63 -8.64 4.03 7.77
CA ASN A 63 -7.83 4.73 8.75
C ASN A 63 -6.32 4.56 8.52
N LYS A 64 -5.92 3.43 7.93
CA LYS A 64 -4.50 3.11 7.73
C LYS A 64 -4.21 2.53 6.36
N VAL A 65 -3.04 2.85 5.84
CA VAL A 65 -2.44 2.20 4.68
C VAL A 65 -1.06 1.72 5.11
N LEU A 66 -0.83 0.43 5.03
CA LEU A 66 0.47 -0.20 5.32
C LEU A 66 1.14 -0.52 3.98
N LEU A 67 2.28 0.07 3.72
CA LEU A 67 3.02 -0.14 2.48
C LEU A 67 4.12 -1.16 2.69
N THR A 68 4.16 -2.17 1.83
CA THR A 68 5.17 -3.23 1.90
C THR A 68 6.55 -2.71 1.50
N HIS A 69 6.63 -1.85 0.47
CA HIS A 69 7.85 -1.22 -0.02
C HIS A 69 7.53 -0.02 -0.93
N CYS A 70 8.55 0.67 -1.45
CA CYS A 70 8.41 1.96 -2.11
C CYS A 70 8.15 1.91 -3.63
N HIS A 71 7.91 0.76 -4.27
CA HIS A 71 7.68 0.72 -5.72
C HIS A 71 6.28 1.20 -6.11
N ILE A 72 6.21 1.83 -7.29
CA ILE A 72 5.01 2.55 -7.76
C ILE A 72 3.74 1.68 -7.82
N ASP A 73 3.87 0.41 -8.18
CA ASP A 73 2.77 -0.55 -8.26
C ASP A 73 2.17 -0.94 -6.90
N HIS A 74 2.80 -0.49 -5.82
CA HIS A 74 2.32 -0.64 -4.43
C HIS A 74 1.91 0.70 -3.80
N ILE A 75 2.57 1.80 -4.17
CA ILE A 75 2.39 3.10 -3.52
C ILE A 75 1.59 4.11 -4.36
N GLY A 76 1.35 3.83 -5.64
CA GLY A 76 0.82 4.82 -6.59
C GLY A 76 -0.54 5.40 -6.21
N GLY A 77 -1.36 4.67 -5.46
CA GLY A 77 -2.66 5.13 -4.98
C GLY A 77 -2.60 6.04 -3.74
N VAL A 78 -1.47 6.09 -3.02
CA VAL A 78 -1.35 6.83 -1.74
C VAL A 78 -1.76 8.29 -1.84
N PRO A 79 -1.30 9.08 -2.83
CA PRO A 79 -1.67 10.50 -2.92
C PRO A 79 -3.18 10.73 -3.05
N ALA A 80 -3.85 9.90 -3.85
CA ALA A 80 -5.31 9.99 -4.04
C ALA A 80 -6.07 9.58 -2.78
N LEU A 81 -5.67 8.50 -2.13
CA LEU A 81 -6.29 8.02 -0.89
C LEU A 81 -6.10 9.00 0.25
N LYS A 82 -4.90 9.57 0.40
CA LYS A 82 -4.61 10.58 1.42
C LYS A 82 -5.47 11.83 1.23
N LYS A 83 -5.65 12.28 -0.02
CA LYS A 83 -6.52 13.42 -0.37
C LYS A 83 -8.00 13.10 -0.14
N GLY A 84 -8.45 11.89 -0.48
CA GLY A 84 -9.88 11.51 -0.45
C GLY A 84 -10.39 11.12 0.94
N PHE A 85 -9.57 10.42 1.73
CA PHE A 85 -9.99 9.79 2.99
C PHE A 85 -9.09 10.12 4.18
N GLY A 86 -7.84 10.58 3.96
CA GLY A 86 -6.92 10.99 5.01
C GLY A 86 -6.38 9.85 5.90
N PRO A 87 -6.13 8.63 5.38
CA PRO A 87 -5.57 7.57 6.20
C PRO A 87 -4.15 7.90 6.66
N GLN A 88 -3.74 7.31 7.78
CA GLN A 88 -2.34 7.29 8.19
C GLN A 88 -1.54 6.35 7.30
N ILE A 89 -0.39 6.79 6.81
CA ILE A 89 0.48 6.03 5.92
C ILE A 89 1.68 5.49 6.69
N TYR A 90 1.83 4.18 6.64
CA TYR A 90 2.88 3.40 7.32
C TYR A 90 3.80 2.78 6.30
N ILE A 91 5.10 2.88 6.50
CA ILE A 91 6.12 2.21 5.68
C ILE A 91 7.38 1.94 6.50
N HIS A 92 8.23 1.03 6.05
CA HIS A 92 9.54 0.84 6.66
C HIS A 92 10.45 2.06 6.45
N GLN A 93 11.26 2.42 7.45
CA GLN A 93 12.08 3.64 7.41
C GLN A 93 13.06 3.71 6.23
N LEU A 94 13.55 2.55 5.72
CA LEU A 94 14.45 2.53 4.56
C LEU A 94 13.76 2.85 3.24
N ASP A 95 12.44 2.64 3.16
CA ASP A 95 11.60 2.94 1.99
C ASP A 95 10.93 4.31 2.08
N ALA A 96 11.07 5.02 3.20
CA ALA A 96 10.37 6.27 3.45
C ALA A 96 10.86 7.44 2.57
N ALA A 97 12.17 7.60 2.44
CA ALA A 97 12.74 8.75 1.74
C ALA A 97 12.34 8.84 0.26
N PRO A 98 12.27 7.74 -0.53
CA PRO A 98 11.76 7.80 -1.90
C PRO A 98 10.35 8.36 -2.02
N LEU A 99 9.44 8.03 -1.10
CA LEU A 99 8.08 8.55 -1.10
C LEU A 99 8.04 10.03 -0.70
N GLU A 100 8.73 10.39 0.38
CA GLU A 100 8.74 11.77 0.90
C GLU A 100 9.34 12.74 -0.11
N ASN A 101 10.35 12.32 -0.86
CA ASN A 101 11.02 13.13 -1.88
C ASN A 101 10.37 13.04 -3.26
N GLY A 102 9.46 12.10 -3.49
CA GLY A 102 8.91 11.82 -4.82
C GLY A 102 10.00 11.35 -5.79
N ASP A 103 10.87 10.44 -5.37
CA ASP A 103 11.99 9.94 -6.18
C ASP A 103 11.46 9.02 -7.29
N GLN A 104 11.55 9.48 -8.54
CA GLN A 104 10.98 8.77 -9.69
C GLN A 104 11.75 7.49 -10.06
N VAL A 105 13.03 7.40 -9.69
CA VAL A 105 13.90 6.25 -9.98
C VAL A 105 13.74 5.18 -8.90
N LEU A 106 13.89 5.55 -7.64
CA LEU A 106 13.79 4.60 -6.52
C LEU A 106 12.37 4.07 -6.34
N THR A 107 11.34 4.85 -6.70
CA THR A 107 9.96 4.36 -6.73
C THR A 107 9.64 3.55 -7.99
N ALA A 108 10.56 3.41 -8.93
CA ALA A 108 10.33 2.80 -10.24
C ALA A 108 9.25 3.52 -11.10
N ALA A 109 8.82 4.74 -10.75
CA ALA A 109 7.80 5.48 -11.47
C ALA A 109 8.19 5.76 -12.93
N THR A 110 9.49 5.96 -13.21
CA THR A 110 10.02 6.11 -14.57
C THR A 110 9.75 4.90 -15.46
N TRP A 111 9.81 3.68 -14.91
CA TRP A 111 9.55 2.46 -15.68
C TRP A 111 8.08 2.33 -16.07
N TYR A 112 7.19 2.87 -15.24
CA TYR A 112 5.75 2.92 -15.50
C TYR A 112 5.33 4.16 -16.31
N GLN A 113 6.31 5.01 -16.73
CA GLN A 113 6.06 6.26 -17.47
C GLN A 113 5.06 7.17 -16.74
N THR A 114 5.17 7.25 -15.41
CA THR A 114 4.33 8.07 -14.54
C THR A 114 5.19 8.92 -13.62
N ASN A 115 4.54 9.81 -12.87
CA ASN A 115 5.17 10.62 -11.83
C ASN A 115 4.56 10.28 -10.47
N PHE A 116 5.39 10.10 -9.47
CA PHE A 116 4.99 10.00 -8.08
C PHE A 116 5.32 11.32 -7.37
N PRO A 117 4.31 12.06 -6.84
CA PRO A 117 4.57 13.31 -6.16
C PRO A 117 5.18 13.07 -4.76
N PRO A 118 5.98 14.02 -4.22
CA PRO A 118 6.38 14.00 -2.82
C PRO A 118 5.17 13.78 -1.92
N THR A 119 5.21 12.74 -1.08
CA THR A 119 4.07 12.32 -0.29
C THR A 119 4.46 12.18 1.18
N PRO A 120 3.87 12.96 2.09
CA PRO A 120 4.19 12.89 3.51
C PRO A 120 3.69 11.59 4.12
N LEU A 121 4.52 11.00 4.97
CA LEU A 121 4.26 9.77 5.71
C LEU A 121 3.91 10.09 7.17
N ASP A 122 3.18 9.17 7.80
CA ASP A 122 2.72 9.38 9.19
C ASP A 122 3.52 8.53 10.17
N VAL A 123 3.85 7.28 9.79
CA VAL A 123 4.59 6.33 10.65
C VAL A 123 5.66 5.60 9.85
N LYS A 124 6.85 5.50 10.44
CA LYS A 124 7.98 4.76 9.88
C LYS A 124 8.34 3.60 10.79
N PHE A 125 8.13 2.37 10.30
CA PHE A 125 8.58 1.17 11.02
C PHE A 125 10.10 1.11 11.08
N SER A 126 10.63 0.61 12.20
CA SER A 126 12.06 0.47 12.42
C SER A 126 12.65 -0.79 11.76
N LEU A 127 13.95 -1.03 11.98
CA LEU A 127 14.63 -2.24 11.50
C LEU A 127 14.32 -3.49 12.34
N SER A 128 13.60 -3.36 13.44
CA SER A 128 13.13 -4.46 14.29
C SER A 128 11.73 -4.89 13.89
N GLU A 129 11.33 -6.08 14.33
CA GLU A 129 9.94 -6.48 14.27
C GLU A 129 9.08 -5.55 15.11
N GLU A 130 7.94 -5.16 14.55
CA GLU A 130 6.97 -4.31 15.23
C GLU A 130 5.58 -4.93 15.17
N VAL A 131 4.73 -4.62 16.14
CA VAL A 131 3.36 -5.09 16.22
C VAL A 131 2.42 -3.91 16.22
N LEU A 132 1.51 -3.89 15.26
CA LEU A 132 0.41 -2.93 15.22
C LEU A 132 -0.84 -3.62 15.82
N GLU A 133 -1.32 -3.11 16.94
CA GLU A 133 -2.53 -3.61 17.59
C GLU A 133 -3.75 -2.86 17.06
N ILE A 134 -4.78 -3.59 16.62
CA ILE A 134 -6.04 -3.07 16.09
C ILE A 134 -7.18 -3.80 16.82
N GLY A 135 -7.70 -3.21 17.88
CA GLY A 135 -8.66 -3.87 18.76
C GLY A 135 -8.05 -5.16 19.33
N GLU A 136 -8.67 -6.30 19.05
CA GLU A 136 -8.17 -7.62 19.47
C GLU A 136 -7.21 -8.26 18.44
N GLN A 137 -7.05 -7.65 17.28
CA GLN A 137 -6.21 -8.16 16.19
C GLN A 137 -4.79 -7.59 16.28
N LYS A 138 -3.83 -8.33 15.74
CA LYS A 138 -2.42 -7.92 15.69
C LYS A 138 -1.87 -8.11 14.29
N ILE A 139 -1.24 -7.07 13.76
CA ILE A 139 -0.49 -7.12 12.51
C ILE A 139 1.00 -7.09 12.88
N TYR A 140 1.72 -8.12 12.48
CA TYR A 140 3.14 -8.23 12.70
C TYR A 140 3.88 -7.69 11.48
N TRP A 141 4.67 -6.65 11.68
CA TRP A 141 5.61 -6.17 10.70
C TRP A 141 6.95 -6.85 10.90
N VAL A 142 7.37 -7.63 9.91
CA VAL A 142 8.64 -8.37 9.95
C VAL A 142 9.48 -7.93 8.76
N PRO A 143 10.61 -7.21 8.97
CA PRO A 143 11.49 -6.83 7.87
C PRO A 143 12.13 -8.07 7.27
N LEU A 144 11.94 -8.27 5.96
CA LEU A 144 12.57 -9.36 5.24
C LEU A 144 14.04 -8.99 4.94
N LYS A 145 14.98 -9.70 5.55
CA LYS A 145 16.39 -9.67 5.16
C LYS A 145 16.63 -10.76 4.12
N ILE A 146 16.74 -10.37 2.87
CA ILE A 146 17.21 -11.28 1.82
C ILE A 146 18.72 -11.09 1.70
N ASN A 147 19.51 -11.92 2.37
CA ASN A 147 20.97 -12.09 2.22
C ASN A 147 21.75 -10.79 1.99
N ASP A 148 21.74 -9.84 2.91
CA ASP A 148 22.50 -8.58 2.85
C ASP A 148 22.43 -7.81 1.50
N ILE A 149 21.54 -8.20 0.62
CA ILE A 149 21.28 -7.51 -0.63
C ILE A 149 20.23 -6.43 -0.31
N TYR A 150 20.72 -5.26 0.08
CA TYR A 150 19.94 -4.05 -0.11
C TYR A 150 19.62 -3.97 -1.60
N TYR A 151 18.35 -3.74 -1.93
CA TYR A 151 17.88 -3.55 -3.28
C TYR A 151 18.74 -2.47 -3.95
N GLN A 152 19.76 -2.90 -4.69
CA GLN A 152 20.51 -2.00 -5.58
C GLN A 152 19.68 -1.93 -6.85
N PRO A 153 19.30 -0.73 -7.32
CA PRO A 153 18.70 -0.62 -8.64
C PRO A 153 19.64 -1.27 -9.65
N ILE A 154 19.10 -2.18 -10.46
CA ILE A 154 19.88 -2.80 -11.54
C ILE A 154 20.34 -1.67 -12.44
N PRO A 155 21.65 -1.42 -12.61
CA PRO A 155 22.10 -0.41 -13.57
C PRO A 155 21.69 -0.88 -14.98
N ILE A 156 21.00 0.01 -15.69
CA ILE A 156 20.66 -0.15 -17.11
C ILE A 156 21.91 0.12 -17.92
#